data_e2b214788cf99a83d77bac098812a21c
#
_entry.id   e2b214788cf99a83d77bac098812a21c
#
_cell.length_a   1.000
_cell.length_b   1.000
_cell.length_c   1.000
_cell.angle_alpha   90.00
_cell.angle_beta   90.00
_cell.angle_gamma   90.00
#
_symmetry.space_group_name_H-M   'P 1'
#
loop_
_entity.id
_entity.type
_entity.pdbx_description
1 polymer ?
#
loop_
_entity_poly.entity_id
_entity_poly.type
_entity_poly.pdbx_seq_one_letter_code
_entity_poly.pdbx_strand_id
1 'polypeptide(L)' 'MQTRKFKTNAKCDGCVARIADKLNEIVPREQWNIDLSTTDRVLTVTADVPDEKIIAVVVAAGYKAEKL' A
#
# COMPACT_ATOMS: atom_id res chain seq x y z
N MET A 1 12.07 11.14 -6.93
CA MET A 1 10.90 10.34 -6.50
C MET A 1 10.37 10.87 -5.19
N GLN A 2 9.06 10.82 -5.01
CA GLN A 2 8.43 11.31 -3.80
C GLN A 2 7.95 10.15 -2.95
N THR A 3 8.17 10.25 -1.65
CA THR A 3 7.62 9.29 -0.70
C THR A 3 6.20 9.71 -0.36
N ARG A 4 5.27 8.79 -0.51
CA ARG A 4 3.86 9.03 -0.20
C ARG A 4 3.37 7.99 0.81
N LYS A 5 2.48 8.41 1.67
CA LYS A 5 1.94 7.55 2.72
C LYS A 5 0.44 7.46 2.62
N PHE A 6 -0.07 6.26 2.87
CA PHE A 6 -1.49 5.98 2.82
C PHE A 6 -1.90 5.22 4.07
N LYS A 7 -3.06 5.59 4.61
CA LYS A 7 -3.65 4.85 5.72
C LYS A 7 -4.41 3.65 5.13
N THR A 8 -4.17 2.45 5.65
CA THR A 8 -4.85 1.26 5.17
C THR A 8 -5.54 0.52 6.32
N ASN A 9 -6.37 -0.44 5.96
CA ASN A 9 -7.00 -1.32 6.94
C ASN A 9 -6.41 -2.74 6.93
N ALA A 10 -5.19 -2.90 6.43
CA ALA A 10 -4.47 -4.17 6.51
C ALA A 10 -4.17 -4.48 7.98
N LYS A 11 -4.54 -5.68 8.45
CA LYS A 11 -4.47 -6.00 9.87
C LYS A 11 -3.37 -7.01 10.22
N CYS A 12 -2.84 -7.72 9.24
CA CYS A 12 -1.88 -8.80 9.49
C CYS A 12 -1.04 -9.05 8.26
N ASP A 13 -0.05 -9.95 8.41
CA ASP A 13 0.84 -10.29 7.30
C ASP A 13 0.10 -10.87 6.10
N GLY A 14 -0.97 -11.64 6.34
CA GLY A 14 -1.77 -12.18 5.26
C GLY A 14 -2.43 -11.09 4.44
N CYS A 15 -2.87 -10.02 5.08
CA CYS A 15 -3.43 -8.86 4.39
C CYS A 15 -2.37 -8.17 3.55
N VAL A 16 -1.17 -8.01 4.12
CA VAL A 16 -0.04 -7.42 3.40
C VAL A 16 0.29 -8.24 2.17
N ALA A 17 0.28 -9.57 2.29
CA ALA A 17 0.59 -10.46 1.16
C ALA A 17 -0.42 -10.29 0.03
N ARG A 18 -1.70 -10.11 0.35
CA ARG A 18 -2.72 -9.90 -0.67
C ARG A 18 -2.55 -8.58 -1.39
N ILE A 19 -2.23 -7.54 -0.63
CA ILE A 19 -1.94 -6.23 -1.21
C ILE A 19 -0.67 -6.33 -2.07
N ALA A 20 0.34 -7.07 -1.59
CA ALA A 20 1.59 -7.25 -2.30
C ALA A 20 1.39 -7.89 -3.67
N ASP A 21 0.53 -8.91 -3.77
CA ASP A 21 0.26 -9.57 -5.03
C ASP A 21 -0.22 -8.60 -6.11
N LYS A 22 -1.00 -7.59 -5.70
CA LYS A 22 -1.52 -6.59 -6.62
C LYS A 22 -0.54 -5.45 -6.82
N LEU A 23 0.03 -4.97 -5.73
CA LEU A 23 0.89 -3.79 -5.76
C LEU A 23 2.20 -4.06 -6.51
N ASN A 24 2.74 -5.27 -6.40
CA ASN A 24 3.97 -5.64 -7.09
C ASN A 24 3.83 -5.61 -8.61
N GLU A 25 2.62 -5.58 -9.12
CA GLU A 25 2.38 -5.46 -10.56
C GLU A 25 2.74 -4.07 -11.09
N ILE A 26 2.69 -3.05 -10.22
CA ILE A 26 2.95 -1.66 -10.62
C ILE A 26 4.10 -1.02 -9.85
N VAL A 27 4.46 -1.56 -8.69
CA VAL A 27 5.52 -1.01 -7.83
C VAL A 27 6.40 -2.16 -7.36
N PRO A 28 7.72 -2.11 -7.59
CA PRO A 28 8.62 -3.14 -7.06
C PRO A 28 8.52 -3.24 -5.54
N ARG A 29 8.67 -4.44 -5.00
CA ARG A 29 8.54 -4.70 -3.56
C ARG A 29 9.43 -3.79 -2.71
N GLU A 30 10.59 -3.46 -3.21
CA GLU A 30 11.57 -2.63 -2.48
C GLU A 30 11.20 -1.15 -2.45
N GLN A 31 10.17 -0.75 -3.20
CA GLN A 31 9.74 0.65 -3.25
C GLN A 31 8.47 0.93 -2.48
N TRP A 32 7.99 -0.05 -1.73
CA TRP A 32 6.82 0.14 -0.87
C TRP A 32 6.95 -0.69 0.40
N ASN A 33 6.25 -0.27 1.43
CA ASN A 33 6.23 -0.98 2.70
C ASN A 33 4.96 -0.66 3.46
N ILE A 34 4.46 -1.61 4.24
CA ILE A 34 3.32 -1.40 5.12
C ILE A 34 3.79 -1.59 6.55
N ASP A 35 3.60 -0.56 7.37
CA ASP A 35 3.97 -0.58 8.78
C ASP A 35 2.79 -1.08 9.60
N LEU A 36 2.89 -2.30 10.10
CA LEU A 36 1.84 -2.92 10.90
C LEU A 36 1.94 -2.57 12.38
N SER A 37 2.99 -1.86 12.79
CA SER A 37 3.18 -1.49 14.19
C SER A 37 2.33 -0.29 14.60
N THR A 38 1.77 0.44 13.63
CA THR A 38 0.90 1.58 13.91
C THR A 38 -0.57 1.21 13.74
N THR A 39 -1.44 1.95 14.41
CA THR A 39 -2.89 1.75 14.29
C THR A 39 -3.37 2.01 12.86
N ASP A 40 -2.74 2.95 12.18
CA ASP A 40 -3.15 3.36 10.83
C ASP A 40 -2.66 2.41 9.74
N ARG A 41 -1.79 1.45 10.07
CA ARG A 41 -1.24 0.52 9.09
C ARG A 41 -0.73 1.24 7.85
N VAL A 42 0.22 2.13 8.04
CA VAL A 42 0.67 3.06 7.00
C VAL A 42 1.39 2.33 5.87
N LEU A 43 0.90 2.52 4.65
CA LEU A 43 1.57 2.09 3.43
C LEU A 43 2.43 3.24 2.94
N THR A 44 3.74 3.01 2.84
CA THR A 44 4.69 3.97 2.31
C THR A 44 5.12 3.53 0.92
N VAL A 45 5.01 4.42 -0.05
CA VAL A 45 5.37 4.14 -1.45
C VAL A 45 6.37 5.19 -1.92
N THR A 46 7.46 4.73 -2.52
CA THR A 46 8.51 5.60 -3.07
C THR A 46 8.67 5.29 -4.56
N ALA A 47 7.66 5.64 -5.35
CA ALA A 47 7.64 5.37 -6.78
C ALA A 47 6.83 6.44 -7.49
N ASP A 48 7.05 6.58 -8.81
CA ASP A 48 6.34 7.55 -9.63
C ASP A 48 5.01 6.98 -10.14
N VAL A 49 4.19 6.49 -9.23
CA VAL A 49 2.88 5.95 -9.54
C VAL A 49 1.82 6.89 -8.94
N PRO A 50 0.77 7.25 -9.69
CA PRO A 50 -0.27 8.13 -9.17
C PRO A 50 -0.95 7.56 -7.92
N ASP A 51 -1.35 8.43 -7.01
CA ASP A 51 -2.04 8.02 -5.78
C ASP A 51 -3.27 7.17 -6.07
N GLU A 52 -4.05 7.55 -7.08
CA GLU A 52 -5.26 6.80 -7.44
C GLU A 52 -4.96 5.38 -7.88
N LYS A 53 -3.82 5.14 -8.50
CA LYS A 53 -3.40 3.79 -8.88
C LYS A 53 -3.10 2.96 -7.64
N ILE A 54 -2.40 3.55 -6.67
CA ILE A 54 -2.08 2.87 -5.42
C ILE A 54 -3.37 2.52 -4.69
N ILE A 55 -4.28 3.48 -4.56
CA ILE A 55 -5.56 3.26 -3.88
C ILE A 55 -6.38 2.19 -4.61
N ALA A 56 -6.42 2.25 -5.94
CA ALA A 56 -7.17 1.28 -6.74
C ALA A 56 -6.65 -0.14 -6.54
N VAL A 57 -5.34 -0.29 -6.47
CA VAL A 57 -4.70 -1.60 -6.26
C VAL A 57 -5.06 -2.16 -4.88
N VAL A 58 -5.01 -1.31 -3.85
CA VAL A 58 -5.36 -1.74 -2.50
C VAL A 58 -6.83 -2.15 -2.43
N VAL A 59 -7.71 -1.38 -3.07
CA VAL A 59 -9.14 -1.71 -3.13
C VAL A 59 -9.35 -3.02 -3.89
N ALA A 60 -8.64 -3.23 -4.99
CA ALA A 60 -8.73 -4.47 -5.75
C ALA A 60 -8.30 -5.68 -4.94
N ALA A 61 -7.41 -5.49 -3.97
CA ALA A 61 -6.99 -6.56 -3.06
C ALA A 61 -8.02 -6.83 -1.95
N GLY A 62 -9.07 -6.02 -1.86
CA GLY A 62 -10.12 -6.18 -0.86
C GLY A 62 -9.93 -5.32 0.39
N TYR A 63 -9.12 -4.29 0.31
CA TYR A 63 -8.82 -3.40 1.44
C TYR A 63 -9.12 -1.96 1.08
N LYS A 64 -8.79 -1.05 2.00
CA LYS A 64 -9.00 0.39 1.78
C LYS A 64 -7.68 1.13 1.94
N ALA A 65 -7.53 2.22 1.22
CA ALA A 65 -6.38 3.11 1.35
C ALA A 65 -6.83 4.56 1.26
N GLU A 66 -6.27 5.39 2.12
CA GLU A 66 -6.53 6.82 2.12
C GLU A 66 -5.20 7.56 2.11
N LYS A 67 -5.09 8.57 1.25
CA LYS A 67 -3.88 9.40 1.19
C LYS A 67 -3.72 10.19 2.48
N LEU A 68 -2.56 10.08 3.08
CA LEU A 68 -2.21 10.87 4.27
C LEU A 68 -1.61 12.23 3.90
#